data_631329bacea1cd4762823be48858a303
#
_entry.id   631329bacea1cd4762823be48858a303
#
_cell.length_a   1.000
_cell.length_b   1.000
_cell.length_c   1.000
_cell.angle_alpha   90.00
_cell.angle_beta   90.00
_cell.angle_gamma   90.00
#
_symmetry.space_group_name_H-M   'P 1'
#
loop_
_entity.id
_entity.type
_entity.pdbx_description
1 polymer ?
#
loop_
_entity_poly.entity_id
_entity_poly.type
_entity_poly.pdbx_seq_one_letter_code
_entity_poly.pdbx_strand_id
1 'polypeptide(L)'
;MTETIQTAMDRLMTISVEPQDYVAEDGLLYCGSCKTPKEAFFPNGKKLFGRDRHPAECRCRQATREKQEKEERARMHHEKVQRLKLQGFTDWAMQYWTFANDHGQNPQMQLAQRYVAHWPEMQEKNVGLLLWGGVGTGKSFMAGCIANALMEQEVAVCMTNFARIMNELNNAFSGRNEVVDRLCGYPLLVIDDFGMERGTEYALEQIYNIIDSRYRSRKPLIVTTNLTLTELKNPQDTAHARIYDRLLELCTPIACTGPSMRKDIGQAKLNLLKTLLA
;
A
#
# COMPACT_ATOMS: atom_id res chain seq x y z
N MET A 1 -20.98 -17.08 -31.96
CA MET A 1 -21.23 -18.54 -32.06
C MET A 1 -21.62 -19.01 -30.67
N THR A 2 -22.89 -19.33 -30.47
CA THR A 2 -23.42 -19.85 -29.21
C THR A 2 -22.99 -21.31 -29.10
N GLU A 3 -22.08 -21.60 -28.17
CA GLU A 3 -21.72 -22.97 -27.81
C GLU A 3 -23.00 -23.64 -27.28
N THR A 4 -23.38 -24.79 -27.84
CA THR A 4 -24.57 -25.51 -27.36
C THR A 4 -24.29 -26.00 -25.92
N ILE A 5 -25.31 -25.97 -25.05
CA ILE A 5 -25.25 -26.46 -23.68
C ILE A 5 -24.60 -27.86 -23.61
N GLN A 6 -24.89 -28.70 -24.61
CA GLN A 6 -24.34 -30.04 -24.74
C GLN A 6 -22.79 -30.01 -24.90
N THR A 7 -22.23 -29.14 -25.72
CA THR A 7 -20.78 -29.03 -25.95
C THR A 7 -20.05 -28.53 -24.71
N ALA A 8 -20.65 -27.56 -24.01
CA ALA A 8 -20.09 -27.07 -22.72
C ALA A 8 -20.10 -28.15 -21.64
N MET A 9 -21.17 -28.92 -21.56
CA MET A 9 -21.28 -30.05 -20.62
C MET A 9 -20.28 -31.17 -20.93
N ASP A 10 -20.09 -31.53 -22.19
CA ASP A 10 -19.13 -32.55 -22.59
C ASP A 10 -17.70 -32.15 -22.23
N ARG A 11 -17.35 -30.88 -22.33
CA ARG A 11 -16.05 -30.35 -21.82
C ARG A 11 -15.92 -30.51 -20.30
N LEU A 12 -16.95 -30.14 -19.54
CA LEU A 12 -16.95 -30.26 -18.08
C LEU A 12 -16.88 -31.71 -17.60
N MET A 13 -17.38 -32.65 -18.39
CA MET A 13 -17.41 -34.07 -18.08
C MET A 13 -16.23 -34.86 -18.66
N THR A 14 -15.30 -34.19 -19.35
CA THR A 14 -14.12 -34.84 -19.93
C THR A 14 -13.02 -34.96 -18.90
N ILE A 15 -12.51 -36.18 -18.70
CA ILE A 15 -11.42 -36.49 -17.81
C ILE A 15 -10.14 -36.62 -18.63
N SER A 16 -9.05 -35.97 -18.22
CA SER A 16 -7.75 -36.23 -18.82
C SER A 16 -7.20 -37.55 -18.28
N VAL A 17 -7.00 -38.51 -19.16
CA VAL A 17 -6.42 -39.81 -18.84
C VAL A 17 -4.96 -39.82 -19.17
N GLU A 18 -4.10 -40.15 -18.22
CA GLU A 18 -2.65 -40.30 -18.40
C GLU A 18 -2.28 -41.78 -18.60
N PRO A 19 -1.14 -42.08 -19.26
CA PRO A 19 -0.77 -43.48 -19.57
C PRO A 19 -0.68 -44.41 -18.33
N GLN A 20 -0.40 -43.86 -17.16
CA GLN A 20 -0.27 -44.58 -15.91
C GLN A 20 -1.58 -44.74 -15.11
N ASP A 21 -2.65 -44.08 -15.56
CA ASP A 21 -3.96 -44.17 -14.90
C ASP A 21 -4.57 -45.57 -15.08
N TYR A 22 -5.36 -46.01 -14.12
CA TYR A 22 -5.96 -47.36 -14.15
C TYR A 22 -7.39 -47.34 -13.61
N VAL A 23 -8.19 -48.29 -14.05
CA VAL A 23 -9.54 -48.51 -13.52
C VAL A 23 -9.44 -49.51 -12.37
N ALA A 24 -9.98 -49.13 -11.19
CA ALA A 24 -10.00 -50.00 -10.01
C ALA A 24 -11.22 -50.93 -10.02
N GLU A 25 -11.33 -51.83 -9.01
CA GLU A 25 -12.41 -52.81 -8.89
C GLU A 25 -13.80 -52.16 -8.78
N ASP A 26 -13.91 -50.94 -8.26
CA ASP A 26 -15.13 -50.14 -8.18
C ASP A 26 -15.58 -49.56 -9.53
N GLY A 27 -14.77 -49.78 -10.59
CA GLY A 27 -15.03 -49.31 -11.94
C GLY A 27 -14.73 -47.82 -12.15
N LEU A 28 -14.13 -47.11 -11.17
CA LEU A 28 -13.70 -45.71 -11.32
C LEU A 28 -12.27 -45.62 -11.83
N LEU A 29 -11.99 -44.52 -12.52
CA LEU A 29 -10.64 -44.17 -12.97
C LEU A 29 -9.82 -43.59 -11.81
N TYR A 30 -8.61 -44.12 -11.59
CA TYR A 30 -7.66 -43.71 -10.57
C TYR A 30 -6.39 -43.12 -11.17
N CYS A 31 -5.84 -42.15 -10.51
CA CYS A 31 -4.55 -41.53 -10.89
C CYS A 31 -3.40 -42.53 -10.62
N GLY A 32 -2.60 -42.80 -11.64
CA GLY A 32 -1.45 -43.67 -11.53
C GLY A 32 -0.38 -43.21 -10.57
N SER A 33 -0.24 -41.87 -10.37
CA SER A 33 0.76 -41.27 -9.48
C SER A 33 0.32 -41.26 -8.01
N CYS A 34 -0.86 -40.70 -7.69
CA CYS A 34 -1.29 -40.50 -6.29
C CYS A 34 -2.32 -41.52 -5.79
N LYS A 35 -2.74 -42.47 -6.63
CA LYS A 35 -3.65 -43.55 -6.30
C LYS A 35 -5.02 -43.08 -5.74
N THR A 36 -5.44 -41.86 -6.11
CA THR A 36 -6.75 -41.31 -5.75
C THR A 36 -7.66 -41.28 -6.97
N PRO A 37 -9.01 -41.37 -6.78
CA PRO A 37 -9.94 -41.41 -7.89
C PRO A 37 -9.91 -40.10 -8.70
N LYS A 38 -10.10 -40.24 -10.01
CA LYS A 38 -10.31 -39.14 -10.97
C LYS A 38 -11.78 -39.03 -11.39
N GLU A 39 -12.63 -39.93 -10.86
CA GLU A 39 -14.07 -39.95 -11.03
C GLU A 39 -14.76 -40.20 -9.68
N ALA A 40 -16.01 -39.79 -9.57
CA ALA A 40 -16.89 -40.14 -8.46
C ALA A 40 -18.30 -40.39 -8.96
N PHE A 41 -19.02 -41.31 -8.32
CA PHE A 41 -20.44 -41.55 -8.59
C PHE A 41 -21.29 -40.37 -8.11
N PHE A 42 -22.36 -40.05 -8.83
CA PHE A 42 -23.34 -39.09 -8.32
C PHE A 42 -24.03 -39.64 -7.04
N PRO A 43 -24.30 -38.77 -6.07
CA PRO A 43 -24.99 -39.19 -4.85
C PRO A 43 -26.34 -39.85 -5.13
N ASN A 44 -26.70 -40.85 -4.33
CA ASN A 44 -27.98 -41.56 -4.36
C ASN A 44 -28.30 -42.22 -5.71
N GLY A 45 -27.30 -42.68 -6.47
CA GLY A 45 -27.51 -43.36 -7.76
C GLY A 45 -28.14 -42.49 -8.85
N LYS A 46 -28.10 -41.17 -8.71
CA LYS A 46 -28.61 -40.25 -9.72
C LYS A 46 -27.76 -40.35 -10.98
N LYS A 47 -28.40 -40.13 -12.14
CA LYS A 47 -27.72 -40.00 -13.43
C LYS A 47 -27.93 -38.58 -13.96
N LEU A 48 -26.88 -38.00 -14.48
CA LEU A 48 -26.95 -36.69 -15.16
C LEU A 48 -26.55 -36.89 -16.61
N PHE A 49 -27.39 -36.53 -17.56
CA PHE A 49 -27.18 -36.73 -19.00
C PHE A 49 -26.77 -38.19 -19.37
N GLY A 50 -27.41 -39.17 -18.74
CA GLY A 50 -27.17 -40.61 -18.99
C GLY A 50 -25.88 -41.17 -18.31
N ARG A 51 -25.09 -40.34 -17.66
CA ARG A 51 -23.87 -40.72 -16.94
C ARG A 51 -24.16 -40.90 -15.44
N ASP A 52 -23.58 -41.90 -14.82
CA ASP A 52 -23.71 -42.22 -13.38
C ASP A 52 -22.57 -41.66 -12.55
N ARG A 53 -21.53 -41.08 -13.22
CA ARG A 53 -20.32 -40.59 -12.61
C ARG A 53 -19.92 -39.20 -13.17
N HIS A 54 -19.14 -38.45 -12.41
CA HIS A 54 -18.59 -37.18 -12.78
C HIS A 54 -17.06 -37.12 -12.51
N PRO A 55 -16.33 -36.22 -13.18
CA PRO A 55 -14.92 -36.00 -12.89
C PRO A 55 -14.70 -35.62 -11.44
N ALA A 56 -13.66 -36.17 -10.83
CA ALA A 56 -13.15 -35.81 -9.54
C ALA A 56 -11.66 -35.41 -9.69
N GLU A 57 -11.22 -34.46 -8.92
CA GLU A 57 -9.84 -34.01 -8.98
C GLU A 57 -8.97 -34.88 -8.06
N CYS A 58 -7.99 -35.60 -8.62
CA CYS A 58 -7.06 -36.37 -7.83
C CYS A 58 -6.12 -35.49 -7.01
N ARG A 59 -5.53 -36.03 -5.90
CA ARG A 59 -4.67 -35.22 -4.98
C ARG A 59 -3.51 -34.50 -5.66
N CYS A 60 -2.83 -35.13 -6.61
CA CYS A 60 -1.70 -34.49 -7.27
C CYS A 60 -2.15 -33.33 -8.16
N ARG A 61 -3.29 -33.44 -8.86
CA ARG A 61 -3.86 -32.36 -9.66
C ARG A 61 -4.35 -31.21 -8.77
N GLN A 62 -5.03 -31.54 -7.67
CA GLN A 62 -5.43 -30.56 -6.66
C GLN A 62 -4.22 -29.77 -6.11
N ALA A 63 -3.16 -30.49 -5.71
CA ALA A 63 -1.93 -29.86 -5.21
C ALA A 63 -1.28 -28.95 -6.26
N THR A 64 -1.26 -29.38 -7.53
CA THR A 64 -0.73 -28.56 -8.64
C THR A 64 -1.58 -27.28 -8.84
N ARG A 65 -2.90 -27.42 -8.83
CA ARG A 65 -3.83 -26.28 -8.96
C ARG A 65 -3.67 -25.31 -7.80
N GLU A 66 -3.65 -25.81 -6.55
CA GLU A 66 -3.45 -24.95 -5.37
C GLU A 66 -2.13 -24.20 -5.41
N LYS A 67 -1.06 -24.86 -5.89
CA LYS A 67 0.25 -24.22 -6.09
C LYS A 67 0.17 -23.12 -7.15
N GLN A 68 -0.44 -23.39 -8.30
CA GLN A 68 -0.60 -22.42 -9.38
C GLN A 68 -1.46 -21.23 -8.94
N GLU A 69 -2.58 -21.46 -8.25
CA GLU A 69 -3.43 -20.40 -7.72
C GLU A 69 -2.71 -19.53 -6.67
N LYS A 70 -1.84 -20.13 -5.86
CA LYS A 70 -1.01 -19.40 -4.90
C LYS A 70 0.04 -18.54 -5.60
N GLU A 71 0.72 -19.09 -6.60
CA GLU A 71 1.72 -18.36 -7.39
C GLU A 71 1.06 -17.20 -8.17
N GLU A 72 -0.09 -17.43 -8.75
CA GLU A 72 -0.84 -16.39 -9.47
C GLU A 72 -1.32 -15.28 -8.53
N ARG A 73 -1.87 -15.63 -7.37
CA ARG A 73 -2.25 -14.62 -6.34
C ARG A 73 -1.05 -13.81 -5.89
N ALA A 74 0.10 -14.45 -5.63
CA ALA A 74 1.33 -13.74 -5.25
C ALA A 74 1.83 -12.79 -6.36
N ARG A 75 1.76 -13.22 -7.63
CA ARG A 75 2.11 -12.37 -8.77
C ARG A 75 1.18 -11.17 -8.89
N MET A 76 -0.14 -11.38 -8.82
CA MET A 76 -1.14 -10.29 -8.91
C MET A 76 -0.98 -9.29 -7.75
N HIS A 77 -0.73 -9.79 -6.54
CA HIS A 77 -0.44 -8.95 -5.39
C HIS A 77 0.82 -8.10 -5.63
N HIS A 78 1.92 -8.72 -6.04
CA HIS A 78 3.16 -8.01 -6.34
C HIS A 78 2.98 -6.93 -7.40
N GLU A 79 2.32 -7.24 -8.51
CA GLU A 79 2.03 -6.28 -9.59
C GLU A 79 1.18 -5.09 -9.09
N LYS A 80 0.19 -5.38 -8.24
CA LYS A 80 -0.66 -4.34 -7.63
C LYS A 80 0.14 -3.42 -6.72
N VAL A 81 0.97 -3.99 -5.83
CA VAL A 81 1.84 -3.23 -4.92
C VAL A 81 2.82 -2.35 -5.70
N GLN A 82 3.48 -2.89 -6.74
CA GLN A 82 4.39 -2.11 -7.58
C GLN A 82 3.68 -0.93 -8.25
N ARG A 83 2.47 -1.13 -8.77
CA ARG A 83 1.66 -0.06 -9.35
C ARG A 83 1.31 1.02 -8.32
N LEU A 84 0.91 0.61 -7.09
CA LEU A 84 0.62 1.55 -6.01
C LEU A 84 1.85 2.39 -5.65
N LYS A 85 3.04 1.79 -5.56
CA LYS A 85 4.30 2.50 -5.28
C LYS A 85 4.68 3.48 -6.38
N LEU A 86 4.53 3.09 -7.65
CA LEU A 86 4.79 3.97 -8.80
C LEU A 86 3.85 5.18 -8.84
N GLN A 87 2.59 5.00 -8.44
CA GLN A 87 1.59 6.08 -8.44
C GLN A 87 1.64 6.93 -7.18
N GLY A 88 2.03 6.33 -6.06
CA GLY A 88 1.95 6.96 -4.75
C GLY A 88 3.21 7.68 -4.31
N PHE A 89 4.39 7.30 -4.78
CA PHE A 89 5.63 7.97 -4.44
C PHE A 89 6.06 8.96 -5.53
N THR A 90 6.39 10.16 -5.10
CA THR A 90 6.93 11.20 -6.00
C THR A 90 8.43 11.07 -6.23
N ASP A 91 9.14 10.31 -5.39
CA ASP A 91 10.55 10.00 -5.53
C ASP A 91 10.73 8.47 -5.47
N TRP A 92 11.45 7.94 -6.48
CA TRP A 92 11.73 6.50 -6.57
C TRP A 92 12.49 5.95 -5.35
N ALA A 93 13.34 6.74 -4.72
CA ALA A 93 14.07 6.32 -3.52
C ALA A 93 13.16 5.99 -2.33
N MET A 94 11.95 6.59 -2.26
CA MET A 94 11.00 6.36 -1.17
C MET A 94 10.47 4.92 -1.11
N GLN A 95 10.48 4.18 -2.21
CA GLN A 95 10.05 2.77 -2.23
C GLN A 95 10.93 1.86 -1.36
N TYR A 96 12.15 2.28 -1.05
CA TYR A 96 13.08 1.56 -0.18
C TYR A 96 12.98 1.95 1.30
N TRP A 97 12.11 2.91 1.64
CA TRP A 97 11.89 3.32 3.03
C TRP A 97 10.96 2.32 3.71
N THR A 98 11.54 1.27 4.25
CA THR A 98 10.83 0.18 4.90
C THR A 98 11.23 0.04 6.36
N PHE A 99 10.38 -0.56 7.18
CA PHE A 99 10.69 -0.84 8.59
C PHE A 99 11.94 -1.74 8.75
N ALA A 100 12.22 -2.61 7.80
CA ALA A 100 13.42 -3.45 7.80
C ALA A 100 14.72 -2.64 7.70
N ASN A 101 14.66 -1.44 7.12
CA ASN A 101 15.79 -0.55 6.94
C ASN A 101 15.98 0.46 8.09
N ASP A 102 15.18 0.35 9.17
CA ASP A 102 15.28 1.23 10.35
C ASP A 102 16.32 0.69 11.30
N HIS A 103 17.29 0.18 11.20
CA HIS A 103 18.38 -0.24 12.12
C HIS A 103 18.21 0.13 13.59
N GLY A 104 16.99 0.34 14.08
CA GLY A 104 16.67 0.67 15.49
C GLY A 104 17.06 2.08 15.92
N GLN A 105 17.32 2.98 15.00
CA GLN A 105 17.77 4.35 15.29
C GLN A 105 16.63 5.31 15.63
N ASN A 106 15.40 5.00 15.25
CA ASN A 106 14.25 5.85 15.51
C ASN A 106 13.34 5.25 16.60
N PRO A 107 13.32 5.84 17.82
CA PRO A 107 12.49 5.35 18.93
C PRO A 107 10.98 5.31 18.60
N GLN A 108 10.54 6.16 17.66
CA GLN A 108 9.13 6.27 17.29
C GLN A 108 8.69 5.23 16.26
N MET A 109 9.59 4.42 15.73
CA MET A 109 9.28 3.44 14.69
C MET A 109 8.29 2.36 15.13
N GLN A 110 8.30 2.00 16.41
CA GLN A 110 7.30 1.08 16.98
C GLN A 110 5.88 1.66 16.94
N LEU A 111 5.73 2.97 17.12
CA LEU A 111 4.44 3.65 16.97
C LEU A 111 3.98 3.59 15.51
N ALA A 112 4.88 3.83 14.56
CA ALA A 112 4.57 3.71 13.13
C ALA A 112 4.12 2.29 12.75
N GLN A 113 4.78 1.25 13.27
CA GLN A 113 4.38 -0.14 13.05
C GLN A 113 2.98 -0.43 13.62
N ARG A 114 2.69 0.06 14.84
CA ARG A 114 1.36 -0.08 15.46
C ARG A 114 0.28 0.67 14.68
N TYR A 115 0.59 1.87 14.18
CA TYR A 115 -0.32 2.64 13.32
C TYR A 115 -0.73 1.84 12.08
N VAL A 116 0.23 1.20 11.41
CA VAL A 116 -0.01 0.33 10.25
C VAL A 116 -0.81 -0.92 10.64
N ALA A 117 -0.50 -1.55 11.77
CA ALA A 117 -1.21 -2.74 12.25
C ALA A 117 -2.69 -2.47 12.56
N HIS A 118 -3.01 -1.24 13.01
CA HIS A 118 -4.37 -0.80 13.32
C HIS A 118 -4.97 0.10 12.24
N TRP A 119 -4.47 0.01 10.99
CA TRP A 119 -4.90 0.89 9.91
C TRP A 119 -6.43 0.97 9.69
N PRO A 120 -7.20 -0.12 9.70
CA PRO A 120 -8.64 -0.03 9.52
C PRO A 120 -9.31 0.90 10.55
N GLU A 121 -8.89 0.83 11.81
CA GLU A 121 -9.42 1.69 12.89
C GLU A 121 -8.95 3.15 12.73
N MET A 122 -7.69 3.36 12.33
CA MET A 122 -7.14 4.70 12.08
C MET A 122 -7.86 5.37 10.93
N GLN A 123 -8.18 4.62 9.88
CA GLN A 123 -8.93 5.11 8.73
C GLN A 123 -10.38 5.44 9.11
N GLU A 124 -11.07 4.56 9.81
CA GLU A 124 -12.45 4.75 10.24
C GLU A 124 -12.60 5.99 11.14
N LYS A 125 -11.66 6.16 12.10
CA LYS A 125 -11.68 7.27 13.06
C LYS A 125 -10.99 8.52 12.53
N ASN A 126 -10.50 8.53 11.29
CA ASN A 126 -9.78 9.64 10.68
C ASN A 126 -8.56 10.13 11.51
N VAL A 127 -7.76 9.20 12.02
CA VAL A 127 -6.59 9.53 12.85
C VAL A 127 -5.37 9.76 11.97
N GLY A 128 -4.95 11.01 11.83
CA GLY A 128 -3.71 11.41 11.16
C GLY A 128 -2.53 11.56 12.13
N LEU A 129 -1.33 11.74 11.57
CA LEU A 129 -0.09 11.97 12.35
C LEU A 129 0.62 13.25 11.91
N LEU A 130 1.03 14.07 12.86
CA LEU A 130 1.92 15.20 12.66
C LEU A 130 3.31 14.86 13.22
N LEU A 131 4.22 14.45 12.34
CA LEU A 131 5.59 14.09 12.70
C LEU A 131 6.42 15.37 12.75
N TRP A 132 6.75 15.86 13.94
CA TRP A 132 7.47 17.11 14.12
C TRP A 132 8.82 16.91 14.84
N GLY A 133 9.78 17.79 14.60
CA GLY A 133 11.09 17.75 15.26
C GLY A 133 12.22 18.25 14.37
N GLY A 134 13.45 18.18 14.85
CA GLY A 134 14.64 18.70 14.19
C GLY A 134 14.94 18.09 12.81
N VAL A 135 15.83 18.73 12.07
CA VAL A 135 16.27 18.23 10.77
C VAL A 135 17.07 16.94 10.91
N GLY A 136 16.76 15.93 10.09
CA GLY A 136 17.50 14.67 10.04
C GLY A 136 17.08 13.64 11.09
N THR A 137 16.03 13.87 11.88
CA THR A 137 15.52 12.94 12.92
C THR A 137 14.69 11.76 12.37
N GLY A 138 14.60 11.58 11.05
CA GLY A 138 13.94 10.42 10.45
C GLY A 138 12.43 10.56 10.20
N LYS A 139 11.83 11.77 10.32
CA LYS A 139 10.39 12.01 10.09
C LYS A 139 9.89 11.52 8.73
N SER A 140 10.52 11.99 7.65
CA SER A 140 10.18 11.59 6.28
C SER A 140 10.36 10.10 6.05
N PHE A 141 11.44 9.52 6.60
CA PHE A 141 11.69 8.08 6.54
C PHE A 141 10.58 7.29 7.25
N MET A 142 10.19 7.70 8.46
CA MET A 142 9.09 7.08 9.21
C MET A 142 7.75 7.17 8.43
N ALA A 143 7.43 8.32 7.86
CA ALA A 143 6.24 8.50 7.02
C ALA A 143 6.28 7.58 5.78
N GLY A 144 7.45 7.46 5.13
CA GLY A 144 7.66 6.55 4.01
C GLY A 144 7.55 5.07 4.40
N CYS A 145 8.03 4.68 5.58
CA CYS A 145 7.84 3.32 6.11
C CYS A 145 6.36 2.99 6.29
N ILE A 146 5.56 3.92 6.84
CA ILE A 146 4.11 3.75 6.96
C ILE A 146 3.47 3.61 5.58
N ALA A 147 3.81 4.50 4.64
CA ALA A 147 3.29 4.47 3.28
C ALA A 147 3.59 3.14 2.57
N ASN A 148 4.85 2.68 2.60
CA ASN A 148 5.23 1.39 2.01
C ASN A 148 4.47 0.23 2.63
N ALA A 149 4.41 0.15 3.95
CA ALA A 149 3.77 -0.94 4.65
C ALA A 149 2.25 -1.01 4.36
N LEU A 150 1.59 0.13 4.21
CA LEU A 150 0.18 0.19 3.80
C LEU A 150 -0.01 -0.20 2.33
N MET A 151 0.91 0.20 1.44
CA MET A 151 0.86 -0.24 0.04
C MET A 151 1.05 -1.75 -0.11
N GLU A 152 1.89 -2.38 0.76
CA GLU A 152 1.98 -3.85 0.85
C GLU A 152 0.66 -4.51 1.31
N GLN A 153 -0.18 -3.78 2.04
CA GLN A 153 -1.55 -4.18 2.37
C GLN A 153 -2.58 -3.76 1.30
N GLU A 154 -2.12 -3.38 0.10
CA GLU A 154 -2.92 -2.92 -1.03
C GLU A 154 -3.70 -1.63 -0.78
N VAL A 155 -3.34 -0.84 0.22
CA VAL A 155 -3.91 0.49 0.47
C VAL A 155 -3.22 1.52 -0.44
N ALA A 156 -4.01 2.30 -1.17
CA ALA A 156 -3.47 3.38 -1.99
C ALA A 156 -3.03 4.57 -1.10
N VAL A 157 -1.77 4.93 -1.19
CA VAL A 157 -1.19 6.07 -0.47
C VAL A 157 -0.57 7.04 -1.47
N CYS A 158 -0.73 8.33 -1.25
CA CYS A 158 0.02 9.37 -1.97
C CYS A 158 0.99 10.04 -0.99
N MET A 159 2.29 9.99 -1.29
CA MET A 159 3.32 10.73 -0.54
C MET A 159 3.96 11.77 -1.44
N THR A 160 3.79 13.04 -1.08
CA THR A 160 4.21 14.21 -1.85
C THR A 160 4.65 15.34 -0.91
N ASN A 161 5.00 16.50 -1.46
CA ASN A 161 5.26 17.71 -0.70
C ASN A 161 4.56 18.92 -1.34
N PHE A 162 4.44 20.03 -0.62
CA PHE A 162 3.74 21.20 -1.14
C PHE A 162 4.38 21.81 -2.39
N ALA A 163 5.69 21.76 -2.53
CA ALA A 163 6.35 22.28 -3.72
C ALA A 163 5.89 21.54 -5.00
N ARG A 164 5.76 20.22 -4.92
CA ARG A 164 5.22 19.40 -6.03
C ARG A 164 3.74 19.65 -6.26
N ILE A 165 2.96 19.74 -5.19
CA ILE A 165 1.52 20.05 -5.30
C ILE A 165 1.34 21.43 -5.97
N MET A 166 2.09 22.45 -5.57
CA MET A 166 2.04 23.77 -6.18
C MET A 166 2.43 23.76 -7.67
N ASN A 167 3.43 22.96 -8.04
CA ASN A 167 3.80 22.80 -9.44
C ASN A 167 2.68 22.13 -10.26
N GLU A 168 2.03 21.11 -9.70
CA GLU A 168 0.85 20.48 -10.35
C GLU A 168 -0.30 21.46 -10.51
N LEU A 169 -0.64 22.22 -9.46
CA LEU A 169 -1.70 23.23 -9.49
C LEU A 169 -1.42 24.36 -10.48
N ASN A 170 -0.15 24.79 -10.60
CA ASN A 170 0.26 25.81 -11.57
C ASN A 170 0.20 25.31 -13.01
N ASN A 171 0.48 24.02 -13.24
CA ASN A 171 0.42 23.41 -14.56
C ASN A 171 -1.02 23.05 -14.99
N ALA A 172 -1.94 22.91 -14.03
CA ALA A 172 -3.36 22.61 -14.28
C ALA A 172 -4.15 23.90 -14.56
N PHE A 173 -4.10 24.41 -15.80
CA PHE A 173 -4.78 25.67 -16.19
C PHE A 173 -6.29 25.67 -15.90
N SER A 174 -6.99 24.55 -16.04
CA SER A 174 -8.45 24.40 -15.84
C SER A 174 -8.84 23.30 -14.86
N GLY A 175 -7.89 22.50 -14.38
CA GLY A 175 -8.14 21.27 -13.60
C GLY A 175 -7.65 21.33 -12.15
N ARG A 176 -7.52 22.50 -11.53
CA ARG A 176 -6.99 22.65 -10.15
C ARG A 176 -7.83 21.85 -9.13
N ASN A 177 -9.14 21.88 -9.24
CA ASN A 177 -10.02 21.12 -8.37
C ASN A 177 -9.81 19.61 -8.55
N GLU A 178 -9.57 19.14 -9.77
CA GLU A 178 -9.27 17.72 -10.04
C GLU A 178 -7.99 17.25 -9.36
N VAL A 179 -6.96 18.12 -9.28
CA VAL A 179 -5.73 17.83 -8.54
C VAL A 179 -6.02 17.70 -7.06
N VAL A 180 -6.77 18.63 -6.47
CA VAL A 180 -7.16 18.59 -5.05
C VAL A 180 -8.01 17.35 -4.77
N ASP A 181 -9.01 17.07 -5.60
CA ASP A 181 -9.91 15.93 -5.45
C ASP A 181 -9.16 14.61 -5.56
N ARG A 182 -8.22 14.50 -6.50
CA ARG A 182 -7.33 13.33 -6.64
C ARG A 182 -6.48 13.12 -5.38
N LEU A 183 -5.82 14.16 -4.87
CA LEU A 183 -5.00 14.08 -3.66
C LEU A 183 -5.86 13.71 -2.44
N CYS A 184 -7.01 14.34 -2.28
CA CYS A 184 -7.94 14.05 -1.19
C CYS A 184 -8.68 12.71 -1.38
N GLY A 185 -8.67 12.15 -2.59
CA GLY A 185 -9.23 10.84 -2.92
C GLY A 185 -8.50 9.65 -2.29
N TYR A 186 -7.18 9.76 -2.08
CA TYR A 186 -6.39 8.66 -1.51
C TYR A 186 -6.83 8.29 -0.09
N PRO A 187 -6.88 7.00 0.28
CA PRO A 187 -7.10 6.55 1.65
C PRO A 187 -6.16 7.23 2.65
N LEU A 188 -4.86 7.30 2.34
CA LEU A 188 -3.88 8.07 3.10
C LEU A 188 -3.18 9.07 2.19
N LEU A 189 -3.10 10.33 2.64
CA LEU A 189 -2.24 11.36 2.07
C LEU A 189 -1.08 11.63 3.02
N VAL A 190 0.14 11.69 2.49
CA VAL A 190 1.35 12.08 3.23
C VAL A 190 1.90 13.35 2.59
N ILE A 191 2.03 14.40 3.39
CA ILE A 191 2.63 15.67 2.96
C ILE A 191 3.94 15.85 3.72
N ASP A 192 5.05 15.75 2.99
CA ASP A 192 6.40 15.85 3.55
C ASP A 192 6.91 17.28 3.55
N ASP A 193 7.74 17.61 4.55
CA ASP A 193 8.43 18.92 4.73
C ASP A 193 7.47 20.13 4.73
N PHE A 194 6.37 20.04 5.47
CA PHE A 194 5.44 21.16 5.69
C PHE A 194 6.12 22.31 6.45
N GLY A 195 5.81 23.56 6.06
CA GLY A 195 6.36 24.77 6.67
C GLY A 195 7.65 25.26 6.02
N MET A 196 8.03 24.68 4.86
CA MET A 196 9.15 25.13 4.03
C MET A 196 8.71 25.97 2.82
N GLU A 197 7.42 26.24 2.72
CA GLU A 197 6.82 26.95 1.60
C GLU A 197 7.16 28.43 1.63
N ARG A 198 7.25 29.03 0.45
CA ARG A 198 7.31 30.49 0.34
C ARG A 198 6.00 31.08 0.82
N GLY A 199 6.04 31.98 1.80
CA GLY A 199 4.88 32.61 2.42
C GLY A 199 4.15 33.62 1.51
N THR A 200 3.86 33.24 0.25
CA THR A 200 2.99 34.05 -0.60
C THR A 200 1.53 33.79 -0.25
N GLU A 201 0.70 34.83 -0.32
CA GLU A 201 -0.76 34.69 -0.06
C GLU A 201 -1.38 33.57 -0.89
N TYR A 202 -1.00 33.47 -2.17
CA TYR A 202 -1.47 32.40 -3.04
C TYR A 202 -1.07 31.00 -2.55
N ALA A 203 0.17 30.82 -2.12
CA ALA A 203 0.61 29.51 -1.61
C ALA A 203 -0.16 29.12 -0.33
N LEU A 204 -0.34 30.06 0.58
CA LEU A 204 -1.12 29.84 1.81
C LEU A 204 -2.59 29.50 1.52
N GLU A 205 -3.19 30.16 0.53
CA GLU A 205 -4.56 29.84 0.09
C GLU A 205 -4.65 28.40 -0.45
N GLN A 206 -3.70 27.97 -1.30
CA GLN A 206 -3.71 26.61 -1.84
C GLN A 206 -3.45 25.54 -0.75
N ILE A 207 -2.54 25.83 0.18
CA ILE A 207 -2.29 24.98 1.35
C ILE A 207 -3.58 24.81 2.17
N TYR A 208 -4.22 25.93 2.48
CA TYR A 208 -5.50 25.91 3.20
C TYR A 208 -6.55 25.09 2.48
N ASN A 209 -6.70 25.28 1.15
CA ASN A 209 -7.69 24.54 0.36
C ASN A 209 -7.45 23.03 0.39
N ILE A 210 -6.20 22.57 0.35
CA ILE A 210 -5.86 21.15 0.42
C ILE A 210 -6.15 20.58 1.81
N ILE A 211 -5.69 21.26 2.86
CA ILE A 211 -5.90 20.82 4.24
C ILE A 211 -7.40 20.79 4.58
N ASP A 212 -8.17 21.85 4.20
CA ASP A 212 -9.60 21.91 4.44
C ASP A 212 -10.37 20.85 3.62
N SER A 213 -10.00 20.62 2.36
CA SER A 213 -10.59 19.54 1.55
C SER A 213 -10.29 18.16 2.15
N ARG A 214 -9.08 17.97 2.67
CA ARG A 214 -8.70 16.73 3.36
C ARG A 214 -9.50 16.55 4.65
N TYR A 215 -9.65 17.62 5.44
CA TYR A 215 -10.50 17.64 6.64
C TYR A 215 -11.95 17.21 6.31
N ARG A 216 -12.54 17.80 5.29
CA ARG A 216 -13.91 17.46 4.85
C ARG A 216 -14.04 16.05 4.30
N SER A 217 -12.99 15.50 3.68
CA SER A 217 -13.00 14.14 3.15
C SER A 217 -13.01 13.03 4.23
N ARG A 218 -12.77 13.38 5.51
CA ARG A 218 -12.64 12.47 6.65
C ARG A 218 -11.70 11.31 6.37
N LYS A 219 -10.53 11.60 5.82
CA LYS A 219 -9.50 10.61 5.53
C LYS A 219 -8.19 11.00 6.22
N PRO A 220 -7.44 10.04 6.81
CA PRO A 220 -6.22 10.31 7.53
C PRO A 220 -5.18 11.07 6.71
N LEU A 221 -4.47 11.98 7.36
CA LEU A 221 -3.38 12.78 6.82
C LEU A 221 -2.13 12.54 7.68
N ILE A 222 -1.00 12.31 7.04
CA ILE A 222 0.31 12.36 7.73
C ILE A 222 1.06 13.57 7.21
N VAL A 223 1.59 14.37 8.13
CA VAL A 223 2.40 15.54 7.81
C VAL A 223 3.73 15.45 8.53
N THR A 224 4.83 15.72 7.85
CA THR A 224 6.13 15.92 8.50
C THR A 224 6.48 17.40 8.49
N THR A 225 7.08 17.88 9.58
CA THR A 225 7.47 19.30 9.69
C THR A 225 8.68 19.49 10.58
N ASN A 226 9.46 20.54 10.31
CA ASN A 226 10.53 21.02 11.18
C ASN A 226 10.02 22.10 12.15
N LEU A 227 8.80 22.58 11.99
CA LEU A 227 8.18 23.50 12.93
C LEU A 227 8.00 22.84 14.29
N THR A 228 8.25 23.59 15.36
CA THR A 228 8.01 23.14 16.70
C THR A 228 6.51 23.17 17.02
N LEU A 229 6.10 22.37 17.99
CA LEU A 229 4.70 22.38 18.44
C LEU A 229 4.27 23.75 19.00
N THR A 230 5.23 24.51 19.52
CA THR A 230 5.01 25.90 20.02
C THR A 230 4.70 26.85 18.86
N GLU A 231 5.43 26.78 17.76
CA GLU A 231 5.19 27.58 16.56
C GLU A 231 3.83 27.24 15.93
N LEU A 232 3.48 25.95 15.87
CA LEU A 232 2.20 25.50 15.34
C LEU A 232 1.02 25.98 16.21
N LYS A 233 1.19 26.05 17.55
CA LYS A 233 0.14 26.52 18.48
C LYS A 233 0.07 28.03 18.59
N ASN A 234 1.11 28.75 18.22
CA ASN A 234 1.21 30.23 18.33
C ASN A 234 1.57 30.83 16.97
N PRO A 235 0.72 30.73 15.95
CA PRO A 235 0.98 31.28 14.62
C PRO A 235 1.04 32.81 14.66
N GLN A 236 1.86 33.37 13.74
CA GLN A 236 2.10 34.82 13.70
C GLN A 236 0.96 35.61 13.03
N ASP A 237 0.16 34.96 12.20
CA ASP A 237 -0.93 35.58 11.46
C ASP A 237 -2.17 34.66 11.34
N THR A 238 -3.28 35.25 10.89
CA THR A 238 -4.57 34.55 10.79
C THR A 238 -4.59 33.47 9.71
N ALA A 239 -3.79 33.58 8.64
CA ALA A 239 -3.77 32.59 7.58
C ALA A 239 -3.10 31.30 8.08
N HIS A 240 -1.93 31.41 8.72
CA HIS A 240 -1.28 30.27 9.37
C HIS A 240 -2.14 29.69 10.52
N ALA A 241 -2.81 30.56 11.28
CA ALA A 241 -3.69 30.09 12.36
C ALA A 241 -4.77 29.12 11.87
N ARG A 242 -5.42 29.45 10.75
CA ARG A 242 -6.46 28.59 10.16
C ARG A 242 -5.92 27.26 9.66
N ILE A 243 -4.73 27.28 9.06
CA ILE A 243 -4.07 26.07 8.54
C ILE A 243 -3.65 25.16 9.70
N TYR A 244 -2.96 25.73 10.69
CA TYR A 244 -2.42 24.96 11.83
C TYR A 244 -3.52 24.41 12.73
N ASP A 245 -4.61 25.15 12.95
CA ASP A 245 -5.77 24.68 13.71
C ASP A 245 -6.37 23.41 13.07
N ARG A 246 -6.64 23.45 11.77
CA ARG A 246 -7.11 22.29 11.01
C ARG A 246 -6.12 21.12 11.05
N LEU A 247 -4.82 21.42 10.92
CA LEU A 247 -3.79 20.41 10.93
C LEU A 247 -3.69 19.69 12.29
N LEU A 248 -3.78 20.45 13.40
CA LEU A 248 -3.74 19.91 14.75
C LEU A 248 -5.02 19.15 15.12
N GLU A 249 -6.15 19.46 14.48
CA GLU A 249 -7.39 18.68 14.61
C GLU A 249 -7.31 17.35 13.84
N LEU A 250 -6.75 17.38 12.61
CA LEU A 250 -6.61 16.18 11.76
C LEU A 250 -5.52 15.22 12.23
N CYS A 251 -4.44 15.75 12.80
CA CYS A 251 -3.21 15.02 13.00
C CYS A 251 -2.77 15.05 14.46
N THR A 252 -2.54 13.88 15.04
CA THR A 252 -1.95 13.76 16.39
C THR A 252 -0.45 14.06 16.34
N PRO A 253 0.05 15.04 17.13
CA PRO A 253 1.46 15.40 17.14
C PRO A 253 2.33 14.29 17.75
N ILE A 254 3.35 13.87 17.01
CA ILE A 254 4.36 12.90 17.41
C ILE A 254 5.73 13.57 17.31
N ALA A 255 6.43 13.67 18.45
CA ALA A 255 7.77 14.23 18.51
C ALA A 255 8.80 13.22 17.98
N CYS A 256 9.48 13.55 16.90
CA CYS A 256 10.62 12.80 16.37
C CYS A 256 11.90 13.43 16.91
N THR A 257 12.35 12.95 18.08
CA THR A 257 13.53 13.43 18.78
C THR A 257 14.70 12.48 18.55
N GLY A 258 15.89 13.02 18.44
CA GLY A 258 17.10 12.22 18.26
C GLY A 258 18.21 12.98 17.52
N PRO A 259 19.41 12.41 17.42
CA PRO A 259 20.48 12.98 16.62
C PRO A 259 20.13 12.95 15.12
N SER A 260 20.80 13.80 14.34
CA SER A 260 20.60 13.81 12.89
C SER A 260 21.29 12.60 12.26
N MET A 261 20.52 11.63 11.77
CA MET A 261 21.03 10.44 11.03
C MET A 261 21.84 10.82 9.77
N ARG A 262 21.59 11.99 9.19
CA ARG A 262 22.32 12.49 7.99
C ARG A 262 23.79 12.78 8.32
N LYS A 263 24.10 13.19 9.55
CA LYS A 263 25.48 13.45 10.00
C LYS A 263 26.29 12.17 10.06
N ASP A 264 25.71 11.10 10.57
CA ASP A 264 26.38 9.80 10.69
C ASP A 264 26.64 9.18 9.32
N ILE A 265 25.66 9.27 8.39
CA ILE A 265 25.83 8.84 7.00
C ILE A 265 26.93 9.65 6.31
N GLY A 266 26.97 10.97 6.51
CA GLY A 266 28.01 11.85 5.97
C GLY A 266 29.40 11.48 6.49
N GLN A 267 29.53 11.21 7.78
CA GLN A 267 30.79 10.78 8.40
C GLN A 267 31.25 9.41 7.90
N ALA A 268 30.32 8.46 7.77
CA ALA A 268 30.62 7.14 7.21
C ALA A 268 31.14 7.22 5.76
N LYS A 269 30.52 8.07 4.91
CA LYS A 269 31.00 8.31 3.54
C LYS A 269 32.37 8.96 3.51
N LEU A 270 32.65 9.92 4.40
CA LEU A 270 33.96 10.54 4.51
C LEU A 270 35.03 9.55 4.91
N ASN A 271 34.75 8.66 5.87
CA ASN A 271 35.66 7.61 6.31
C ASN A 271 35.94 6.61 5.18
N LEU A 272 34.89 6.19 4.45
CA LEU A 272 35.03 5.32 3.28
C LEU A 272 35.92 5.96 2.20
N LEU A 273 35.70 7.23 1.89
CA LEU A 273 36.50 7.98 0.92
C LEU A 273 37.98 8.02 1.34
N LYS A 274 38.26 8.32 2.62
CA LYS A 274 39.64 8.32 3.14
C LYS A 274 40.30 6.94 3.00
N THR A 275 39.55 5.85 3.22
CA THR A 275 40.09 4.49 3.11
C THR A 275 40.35 4.10 1.66
N LEU A 276 39.53 4.54 0.70
CA LEU A 276 39.66 4.16 -0.70
C LEU A 276 40.66 5.03 -1.47
N LEU A 277 40.96 6.26 -1.00
CA LEU A 277 41.85 7.22 -1.68
C LEU A 277 43.17 7.44 -0.93
N ALA A 278 43.43 6.73 0.15
CA ALA A 278 44.73 6.66 0.83
C ALA A 278 45.58 5.57 0.22
#